data_e4feb27df7ffae2a9e242663e7584811
#
_entry.id   e4feb27df7ffae2a9e242663e7584811
#
_cell.length_a   1.000
_cell.length_b   1.000
_cell.length_c   1.000
_cell.angle_alpha   90.00
_cell.angle_beta   90.00
_cell.angle_gamma   90.00
#
_symmetry.space_group_name_H-M   'P 1'
#
loop_
_entity.id
_entity.type
_entity.pdbx_description
1 polymer ?
#
loop_
_entity_poly.entity_id
_entity_poly.type
_entity_poly.pdbx_seq_one_letter_code
_entity_poly.pdbx_strand_id
1 'polypeptide(L)'
;MANLILVTGAAGRVGAVGRTVTELLLKQGKAVRAMVRNEDERAQALRDMGAKVVVGDLLDLDSLHRVIAGCETMYFGMSVSADYLAASVNTAAVAKHHGVTAFINMSQMTVSQMSITETTASPQHKLHWLAEQALDWSGLPVVHVRPTVLFEGFFLILTADSVRESNQIRLPFGEGKTSPVAVEDVARVIAVLLVNPQPHIGKIYHLTGPQSENMHFYAQEYSKALGRTITFQDIPVEPWRAELLEHGLPVHLVNHLATMADLHRAGRYDRMSDDVLALTGKGPLSVQEVVRKNAARFTSSAKEA
;
A
#
# COMPACT_ATOMS: atom_id res chain seq x y z
N MET A 1 -22.37 -5.46 -21.69
CA MET A 1 -20.95 -5.92 -21.68
C MET A 1 -20.51 -5.94 -20.23
N ALA A 2 -19.70 -6.91 -19.80
CA ALA A 2 -19.22 -6.93 -18.41
C ALA A 2 -18.32 -5.71 -18.16
N ASN A 3 -18.58 -4.99 -17.06
CA ASN A 3 -17.80 -3.82 -16.65
C ASN A 3 -16.35 -4.25 -16.39
N LEU A 4 -15.43 -3.86 -17.27
CA LEU A 4 -14.02 -4.24 -17.17
C LEU A 4 -13.31 -3.30 -16.18
N ILE A 5 -12.69 -3.89 -15.18
CA ILE A 5 -11.96 -3.17 -14.12
C ILE A 5 -10.47 -3.27 -14.40
N LEU A 6 -9.77 -2.12 -14.45
CA LEU A 6 -8.31 -2.10 -14.52
C LEU A 6 -7.70 -2.04 -13.12
N VAL A 7 -6.71 -2.89 -12.88
CA VAL A 7 -5.90 -2.87 -11.66
C VAL A 7 -4.43 -2.65 -12.05
N THR A 8 -3.85 -1.51 -11.66
CA THR A 8 -2.40 -1.30 -11.76
C THR A 8 -1.68 -1.81 -10.51
N GLY A 9 -0.36 -1.97 -10.57
CA GLY A 9 0.41 -2.50 -9.44
C GLY A 9 0.07 -3.95 -9.06
N ALA A 10 -0.61 -4.69 -9.92
CA ALA A 10 -1.08 -6.05 -9.64
C ALA A 10 0.05 -7.07 -9.39
N ALA A 11 1.24 -6.86 -9.97
CA ALA A 11 2.43 -7.69 -9.73
C ALA A 11 3.41 -7.08 -8.71
N GLY A 12 2.98 -6.09 -7.92
CA GLY A 12 3.82 -5.43 -6.91
C GLY A 12 4.36 -6.41 -5.87
N ARG A 13 5.62 -6.20 -5.44
CA ARG A 13 6.26 -7.00 -4.39
C ARG A 13 5.95 -6.47 -3.00
N VAL A 14 5.85 -5.15 -2.87
CA VAL A 14 5.61 -4.47 -1.60
C VAL A 14 4.11 -4.41 -1.35
N GLY A 15 3.66 -5.05 -0.27
CA GLY A 15 2.28 -5.02 0.18
C GLY A 15 1.27 -5.78 -0.68
N ALA A 16 1.55 -6.06 -1.95
CA ALA A 16 0.69 -6.85 -2.85
C ALA A 16 -0.80 -6.40 -2.92
N VAL A 17 -1.12 -5.12 -2.62
CA VAL A 17 -2.51 -4.61 -2.61
C VAL A 17 -3.21 -4.89 -3.95
N GLY A 18 -2.59 -4.53 -5.08
CA GLY A 18 -3.18 -4.75 -6.40
C GLY A 18 -3.46 -6.23 -6.70
N ARG A 19 -2.59 -7.15 -6.26
CA ARG A 19 -2.82 -8.59 -6.40
C ARG A 19 -4.04 -9.03 -5.60
N THR A 20 -4.12 -8.60 -4.33
CA THR A 20 -5.25 -8.96 -3.46
C THR A 20 -6.57 -8.35 -3.95
N VAL A 21 -6.55 -7.11 -4.46
CA VAL A 21 -7.71 -6.50 -5.13
C VAL A 21 -8.15 -7.33 -6.33
N THR A 22 -7.20 -7.74 -7.19
CA THR A 22 -7.47 -8.60 -8.36
C THR A 22 -8.15 -9.91 -7.94
N GLU A 23 -7.60 -10.58 -6.94
CA GLU A 23 -8.15 -11.84 -6.40
C GLU A 23 -9.58 -11.66 -5.86
N LEU A 24 -9.82 -10.60 -5.06
CA LEU A 24 -11.13 -10.32 -4.48
C LEU A 24 -12.19 -10.02 -5.54
N LEU A 25 -11.83 -9.26 -6.58
CA LEU A 25 -12.73 -8.94 -7.69
C LEU A 25 -13.06 -10.18 -8.53
N LEU A 26 -12.07 -11.00 -8.82
CA LEU A 26 -12.28 -12.26 -9.58
C LEU A 26 -13.17 -13.24 -8.80
N LYS A 27 -12.99 -13.37 -7.48
CA LYS A 27 -13.88 -14.16 -6.60
C LYS A 27 -15.33 -13.67 -6.60
N GLN A 28 -15.54 -12.39 -6.91
CA GLN A 28 -16.88 -11.78 -7.06
C GLN A 28 -17.40 -11.87 -8.51
N GLY A 29 -16.73 -12.61 -9.39
CA GLY A 29 -17.12 -12.78 -10.79
C GLY A 29 -16.94 -11.52 -11.65
N LYS A 30 -16.10 -10.57 -11.24
CA LYS A 30 -15.82 -9.35 -12.00
C LYS A 30 -14.77 -9.60 -13.09
N ALA A 31 -14.92 -8.93 -14.22
CA ALA A 31 -13.91 -8.95 -15.27
C ALA A 31 -12.75 -8.01 -14.89
N VAL A 32 -11.55 -8.54 -14.74
CA VAL A 32 -10.37 -7.79 -14.31
C VAL A 32 -9.28 -7.82 -15.36
N ARG A 33 -8.79 -6.63 -15.73
CA ARG A 33 -7.54 -6.43 -16.44
C ARG A 33 -6.47 -6.05 -15.45
N ALA A 34 -5.44 -6.90 -15.31
CA ALA A 34 -4.30 -6.67 -14.43
C ALA A 34 -3.11 -6.14 -15.25
N MET A 35 -2.68 -4.90 -14.95
CA MET A 35 -1.51 -4.32 -15.59
C MET A 35 -0.25 -4.74 -14.84
N VAL A 36 0.73 -5.26 -15.60
CA VAL A 36 2.07 -5.62 -15.11
C VAL A 36 3.13 -4.91 -15.95
N ARG A 37 4.32 -4.68 -15.37
CA ARG A 37 5.44 -4.10 -16.11
C ARG A 37 6.18 -5.15 -16.96
N ASN A 38 6.30 -6.37 -16.44
CA ASN A 38 7.06 -7.44 -17.05
C ASN A 38 6.23 -8.73 -17.10
N GLU A 39 6.48 -9.54 -18.12
CA GLU A 39 6.02 -10.92 -18.20
C GLU A 39 6.93 -11.82 -17.37
N ASP A 40 6.49 -12.14 -16.17
CA ASP A 40 7.21 -13.02 -15.23
C ASP A 40 6.24 -13.98 -14.52
N GLU A 41 6.74 -14.77 -13.58
CA GLU A 41 5.94 -15.71 -12.79
C GLU A 41 4.75 -15.05 -12.07
N ARG A 42 4.89 -13.77 -11.69
CA ARG A 42 3.82 -13.00 -11.03
C ARG A 42 2.70 -12.68 -12.02
N ALA A 43 3.06 -12.38 -13.27
CA ALA A 43 2.10 -12.19 -14.35
C ALA A 43 1.35 -13.50 -14.63
N GLN A 44 2.07 -14.64 -14.67
CA GLN A 44 1.45 -15.96 -14.85
C GLN A 44 0.50 -16.30 -13.69
N ALA A 45 0.90 -16.05 -12.44
CA ALA A 45 0.03 -16.25 -11.27
C ALA A 45 -1.29 -15.45 -11.35
N LEU A 46 -1.27 -14.23 -11.92
CA LEU A 46 -2.48 -13.44 -12.15
C LEU A 46 -3.38 -14.07 -13.24
N ARG A 47 -2.80 -14.63 -14.31
CA ARG A 47 -3.56 -15.37 -15.34
C ARG A 47 -4.20 -16.63 -14.78
N ASP A 48 -3.46 -17.36 -13.97
CA ASP A 48 -3.96 -18.59 -13.33
C ASP A 48 -5.15 -18.30 -12.40
N MET A 49 -5.21 -17.09 -11.81
CA MET A 49 -6.37 -16.61 -11.06
C MET A 49 -7.56 -16.20 -11.95
N GLY A 50 -7.37 -16.09 -13.27
CA GLY A 50 -8.41 -15.68 -14.22
C GLY A 50 -8.38 -14.21 -14.65
N ALA A 51 -7.35 -13.44 -14.31
CA ALA A 51 -7.20 -12.06 -14.74
C ALA A 51 -6.73 -11.97 -16.21
N LYS A 52 -7.24 -10.98 -16.95
CA LYS A 52 -6.66 -10.59 -18.24
C LYS A 52 -5.39 -9.76 -17.97
N VAL A 53 -4.23 -10.41 -18.02
CA VAL A 53 -2.96 -9.71 -17.82
C VAL A 53 -2.55 -8.96 -19.08
N VAL A 54 -2.11 -7.71 -18.92
CA VAL A 54 -1.56 -6.84 -19.97
C VAL A 54 -0.25 -6.22 -19.50
N VAL A 55 0.72 -6.17 -20.40
CA VAL A 55 1.98 -5.45 -20.14
C VAL A 55 1.79 -3.97 -20.46
N GLY A 56 2.26 -3.11 -19.54
CA GLY A 56 2.21 -1.68 -19.72
C GLY A 56 3.19 -0.92 -18.83
N ASP A 57 3.51 0.29 -19.26
CA ASP A 57 4.32 1.24 -18.50
C ASP A 57 3.49 2.48 -18.20
N LEU A 58 3.45 2.89 -16.91
CA LEU A 58 2.74 4.09 -16.46
C LEU A 58 3.39 5.39 -16.94
N LEU A 59 4.63 5.32 -17.44
CA LEU A 59 5.36 6.46 -17.99
C LEU A 59 5.22 6.60 -19.50
N ASP A 60 4.61 5.62 -20.17
CA ASP A 60 4.39 5.59 -21.63
C ASP A 60 2.89 5.77 -21.94
N LEU A 61 2.54 6.89 -22.56
CA LEU A 61 1.16 7.23 -22.92
C LEU A 61 0.54 6.24 -23.90
N ASP A 62 1.28 5.78 -24.91
CA ASP A 62 0.79 4.81 -25.89
C ASP A 62 0.50 3.45 -25.25
N SER A 63 1.35 3.06 -24.30
CA SER A 63 1.13 1.88 -23.46
C SER A 63 -0.15 2.03 -22.64
N LEU A 64 -0.33 3.17 -21.98
CA LEU A 64 -1.52 3.46 -21.17
C LEU A 64 -2.81 3.46 -22.02
N HIS A 65 -2.77 4.01 -23.24
CA HIS A 65 -3.91 3.94 -24.16
C HIS A 65 -4.36 2.49 -24.42
N ARG A 66 -3.43 1.59 -24.71
CA ARG A 66 -3.74 0.17 -24.92
C ARG A 66 -4.28 -0.51 -23.66
N VAL A 67 -3.75 -0.13 -22.50
CA VAL A 67 -4.11 -0.75 -21.21
C VAL A 67 -5.45 -0.25 -20.70
N ILE A 68 -5.77 1.04 -20.83
CA ILE A 68 -6.99 1.65 -20.27
C ILE A 68 -8.19 1.51 -21.20
N ALA A 69 -7.97 1.43 -22.51
CA ALA A 69 -9.07 1.35 -23.48
C ALA A 69 -10.11 0.28 -23.13
N GLY A 70 -11.38 0.68 -23.05
CA GLY A 70 -12.52 -0.18 -22.73
C GLY A 70 -12.66 -0.58 -21.27
N CYS A 71 -11.86 0.00 -20.36
CA CYS A 71 -12.08 -0.15 -18.92
C CYS A 71 -13.09 0.89 -18.43
N GLU A 72 -14.01 0.48 -17.58
CA GLU A 72 -15.02 1.37 -16.99
C GLU A 72 -14.54 2.00 -15.70
N THR A 73 -13.92 1.21 -14.82
CA THR A 73 -13.36 1.68 -13.56
C THR A 73 -11.92 1.22 -13.41
N MET A 74 -11.15 1.92 -12.59
CA MET A 74 -9.77 1.54 -12.37
C MET A 74 -9.28 1.82 -10.96
N TYR A 75 -8.34 0.99 -10.52
CA TYR A 75 -7.50 1.21 -9.36
C TYR A 75 -6.10 1.61 -9.82
N PHE A 76 -5.63 2.75 -9.30
CA PHE A 76 -4.27 3.22 -9.47
C PHE A 76 -3.46 2.98 -8.19
N GLY A 77 -2.47 2.11 -8.28
CA GLY A 77 -1.49 1.86 -7.23
C GLY A 77 -0.11 1.68 -7.84
N MET A 78 0.87 2.34 -7.25
CA MET A 78 2.27 2.29 -7.64
C MET A 78 3.16 2.25 -6.38
N SER A 79 4.28 1.54 -6.46
CA SER A 79 5.29 1.55 -5.40
C SER A 79 5.95 2.92 -5.26
N VAL A 80 6.62 3.16 -4.12
CA VAL A 80 7.45 4.36 -3.90
C VAL A 80 8.43 4.54 -5.05
N SER A 81 8.36 5.69 -5.72
CA SER A 81 9.17 6.01 -6.91
C SER A 81 9.26 7.51 -7.11
N ALA A 82 10.39 7.99 -7.62
CA ALA A 82 10.56 9.37 -8.04
C ALA A 82 9.62 9.77 -9.19
N ASP A 83 9.17 8.79 -9.97
CA ASP A 83 8.29 8.99 -11.14
C ASP A 83 6.80 8.98 -10.76
N TYR A 84 6.44 8.89 -9.46
CA TYR A 84 5.06 8.71 -9.01
C TYR A 84 4.11 9.77 -9.56
N LEU A 85 4.51 11.06 -9.54
CA LEU A 85 3.68 12.15 -10.05
C LEU A 85 3.47 12.05 -11.57
N ALA A 86 4.54 11.78 -12.33
CA ALA A 86 4.46 11.63 -13.78
C ALA A 86 3.54 10.45 -14.16
N ALA A 87 3.69 9.31 -13.50
CA ALA A 87 2.83 8.15 -13.69
C ALA A 87 1.36 8.46 -13.37
N SER A 88 1.10 9.20 -12.28
CA SER A 88 -0.26 9.60 -11.88
C SER A 88 -0.91 10.50 -12.92
N VAL A 89 -0.20 11.53 -13.40
CA VAL A 89 -0.70 12.48 -14.39
C VAL A 89 -0.93 11.82 -15.75
N ASN A 90 0.01 11.00 -16.22
CA ASN A 90 -0.15 10.24 -17.46
C ASN A 90 -1.38 9.35 -17.40
N THR A 91 -1.53 8.59 -16.30
CA THR A 91 -2.67 7.69 -16.11
C THR A 91 -3.98 8.47 -16.06
N ALA A 92 -4.02 9.61 -15.37
CA ALA A 92 -5.21 10.46 -15.29
C ALA A 92 -5.62 11.01 -16.66
N ALA A 93 -4.66 11.51 -17.45
CA ALA A 93 -4.93 12.06 -18.79
C ALA A 93 -5.53 10.99 -19.71
N VAL A 94 -4.96 9.78 -19.72
CA VAL A 94 -5.46 8.69 -20.57
C VAL A 94 -6.78 8.13 -20.04
N ALA A 95 -6.95 8.01 -18.71
CA ALA A 95 -8.22 7.58 -18.11
C ALA A 95 -9.37 8.53 -18.47
N LYS A 96 -9.12 9.85 -18.43
CA LYS A 96 -10.08 10.85 -18.84
C LYS A 96 -10.44 10.76 -20.32
N HIS A 97 -9.44 10.55 -21.19
CA HIS A 97 -9.66 10.37 -22.64
C HIS A 97 -10.57 9.17 -22.92
N HIS A 98 -10.41 8.07 -22.19
CA HIS A 98 -11.22 6.86 -22.36
C HIS A 98 -12.54 6.86 -21.58
N GLY A 99 -12.87 7.96 -20.87
CA GLY A 99 -14.13 8.10 -20.15
C GLY A 99 -14.28 7.15 -18.95
N VAL A 100 -13.17 6.89 -18.25
CA VAL A 100 -13.21 6.10 -17.01
C VAL A 100 -14.18 6.74 -16.01
N THR A 101 -15.13 5.96 -15.51
CA THR A 101 -16.26 6.43 -14.68
C THR A 101 -15.95 6.40 -13.17
N ALA A 102 -14.86 5.77 -12.75
CA ALA A 102 -14.31 5.86 -11.41
C ALA A 102 -12.82 5.56 -11.38
N PHE A 103 -12.07 6.42 -10.74
CA PHE A 103 -10.63 6.33 -10.55
C PHE A 103 -10.32 6.22 -9.05
N ILE A 104 -9.98 5.01 -8.58
CA ILE A 104 -9.64 4.77 -7.19
C ILE A 104 -8.13 4.95 -7.01
N ASN A 105 -7.74 6.06 -6.38
CA ASN A 105 -6.34 6.41 -6.17
C ASN A 105 -5.83 5.90 -4.84
N MET A 106 -4.77 5.09 -4.86
CA MET A 106 -4.02 4.70 -3.67
C MET A 106 -3.06 5.82 -3.27
N SER A 107 -3.43 6.59 -2.27
CA SER A 107 -2.60 7.62 -1.66
C SER A 107 -2.01 7.14 -0.34
N GLN A 108 -1.80 8.03 0.61
CA GLN A 108 -1.32 7.72 1.95
C GLN A 108 -1.80 8.74 2.99
N MET A 109 -1.93 8.32 4.24
CA MET A 109 -2.54 9.13 5.27
C MET A 109 -1.77 10.42 5.63
N THR A 110 -0.44 10.45 5.49
CA THR A 110 0.38 11.62 5.78
C THR A 110 -0.03 12.85 4.96
N VAL A 111 -0.57 12.63 3.74
CA VAL A 111 -1.08 13.70 2.86
C VAL A 111 -2.15 14.54 3.55
N SER A 112 -2.95 13.97 4.45
CA SER A 112 -3.98 14.70 5.20
C SER A 112 -3.43 15.76 6.17
N GLN A 113 -2.12 15.73 6.45
CA GLN A 113 -1.42 16.71 7.30
C GLN A 113 -0.57 17.69 6.47
N MET A 114 -0.72 17.66 5.15
CA MET A 114 0.05 18.49 4.23
C MET A 114 -0.83 19.58 3.62
N SER A 115 -0.19 20.68 3.31
CA SER A 115 -0.78 21.81 2.58
C SER A 115 0.26 22.43 1.66
N ILE A 116 -0.07 23.51 0.99
CA ILE A 116 0.88 24.25 0.16
C ILE A 116 2.04 24.84 0.99
N THR A 117 1.82 25.09 2.27
CA THR A 117 2.80 25.67 3.20
C THR A 117 3.39 24.64 4.17
N GLU A 118 2.72 23.51 4.35
CA GLU A 118 3.13 22.45 5.27
C GLU A 118 3.46 21.17 4.51
N THR A 119 4.73 20.81 4.45
CA THR A 119 5.20 19.61 3.78
C THR A 119 6.08 18.79 4.72
N THR A 120 6.40 17.56 4.33
CA THR A 120 7.40 16.73 5.02
C THR A 120 8.72 16.73 4.26
N ALA A 121 9.79 16.25 4.90
CA ALA A 121 11.09 16.09 4.25
C ALA A 121 11.08 14.98 3.17
N SER A 122 10.11 14.06 3.20
CA SER A 122 10.02 12.99 2.21
C SER A 122 9.61 13.50 0.83
N PRO A 123 10.42 13.30 -0.22
CA PRO A 123 10.01 13.58 -1.59
C PRO A 123 8.74 12.80 -1.98
N GLN A 124 8.60 11.54 -1.54
CA GLN A 124 7.45 10.71 -1.85
C GLN A 124 6.14 11.27 -1.29
N HIS A 125 6.14 11.85 -0.08
CA HIS A 125 4.94 12.49 0.47
C HIS A 125 4.50 13.67 -0.39
N LYS A 126 5.45 14.49 -0.87
CA LYS A 126 5.18 15.62 -1.78
C LYS A 126 4.58 15.14 -3.11
N LEU A 127 5.13 14.06 -3.67
CA LEU A 127 4.61 13.47 -4.91
C LEU A 127 3.18 12.96 -4.75
N HIS A 128 2.85 12.31 -3.62
CA HIS A 128 1.47 11.89 -3.33
C HIS A 128 0.54 13.09 -3.17
N TRP A 129 0.95 14.12 -2.43
CA TRP A 129 0.14 15.31 -2.25
C TRP A 129 -0.15 16.01 -3.59
N LEU A 130 0.89 16.21 -4.41
CA LEU A 130 0.74 16.81 -5.75
C LEU A 130 -0.10 15.95 -6.68
N ALA A 131 0.04 14.62 -6.61
CA ALA A 131 -0.77 13.70 -7.41
C ALA A 131 -2.26 13.79 -7.04
N GLU A 132 -2.62 13.91 -5.75
CA GLU A 132 -4.01 14.14 -5.37
C GLU A 132 -4.54 15.48 -5.94
N GLN A 133 -3.77 16.59 -5.82
CA GLN A 133 -4.17 17.85 -6.41
C GLN A 133 -4.39 17.74 -7.93
N ALA A 134 -3.47 17.10 -8.65
CA ALA A 134 -3.58 16.91 -10.09
C ALA A 134 -4.80 16.06 -10.48
N LEU A 135 -5.09 15.00 -9.71
CA LEU A 135 -6.26 14.16 -9.89
C LEU A 135 -7.56 14.93 -9.64
N ASP A 136 -7.64 15.75 -8.59
CA ASP A 136 -8.81 16.58 -8.29
C ASP A 136 -9.05 17.62 -9.39
N TRP A 137 -7.99 18.26 -9.91
CA TRP A 137 -8.10 19.23 -11.02
C TRP A 137 -8.40 18.56 -12.37
N SER A 138 -8.15 17.26 -12.52
CA SER A 138 -8.36 16.55 -13.79
C SER A 138 -9.82 16.51 -14.23
N GLY A 139 -10.76 16.64 -13.30
CA GLY A 139 -12.18 16.43 -13.52
C GLY A 139 -12.56 14.96 -13.75
N LEU A 140 -11.69 14.02 -13.39
CA LEU A 140 -12.03 12.59 -13.27
C LEU A 140 -12.93 12.35 -12.06
N PRO A 141 -13.77 11.32 -12.08
CA PRO A 141 -14.51 10.87 -10.90
C PRO A 141 -13.57 10.07 -9.97
N VAL A 142 -12.86 10.78 -9.10
CA VAL A 142 -11.80 10.22 -8.23
C VAL A 142 -12.35 9.85 -6.85
N VAL A 143 -11.78 8.79 -6.28
CA VAL A 143 -11.85 8.45 -4.85
C VAL A 143 -10.44 8.29 -4.33
N HIS A 144 -10.07 9.01 -3.26
CA HIS A 144 -8.76 8.86 -2.63
C HIS A 144 -8.84 7.90 -1.45
N VAL A 145 -7.96 6.91 -1.46
CA VAL A 145 -7.78 5.97 -0.35
C VAL A 145 -6.44 6.26 0.30
N ARG A 146 -6.47 6.67 1.57
CA ARG A 146 -5.30 7.08 2.36
C ARG A 146 -5.04 6.09 3.50
N PRO A 147 -4.36 4.95 3.25
CA PRO A 147 -3.98 4.05 4.33
C PRO A 147 -2.88 4.68 5.19
N THR A 148 -2.81 4.22 6.44
CA THR A 148 -1.63 4.34 7.28
C THR A 148 -0.53 3.42 6.75
N VAL A 149 0.44 3.06 7.56
CA VAL A 149 1.49 2.12 7.16
C VAL A 149 0.89 0.77 6.83
N LEU A 150 1.17 0.25 5.64
CA LEU A 150 0.79 -1.12 5.25
C LEU A 150 1.57 -2.12 6.08
N PHE A 151 0.86 -2.99 6.83
CA PHE A 151 1.49 -3.92 7.73
C PHE A 151 2.47 -4.86 7.00
N GLU A 152 2.01 -5.55 5.95
CA GLU A 152 2.83 -6.50 5.19
C GLU A 152 3.91 -5.82 4.35
N GLY A 153 3.61 -4.64 3.83
CA GLY A 153 4.53 -3.90 2.95
C GLY A 153 5.64 -3.16 3.69
N PHE A 154 5.50 -2.95 4.98
CA PHE A 154 6.45 -2.19 5.77
C PHE A 154 6.93 -3.01 6.98
N PHE A 155 6.03 -3.26 7.96
CA PHE A 155 6.44 -3.93 9.19
C PHE A 155 7.01 -5.32 8.94
N LEU A 156 6.34 -6.17 8.15
CA LEU A 156 6.85 -7.53 7.91
C LEU A 156 8.18 -7.52 7.16
N ILE A 157 8.35 -6.64 6.18
CA ILE A 157 9.59 -6.59 5.38
C ILE A 157 10.76 -6.10 6.23
N LEU A 158 10.55 -5.05 7.03
CA LEU A 158 11.63 -4.42 7.79
C LEU A 158 11.96 -5.14 9.11
N THR A 159 11.06 -6.00 9.61
CA THR A 159 11.25 -6.63 10.92
C THR A 159 11.42 -8.14 10.86
N ALA A 160 11.11 -8.79 9.73
CA ALA A 160 11.11 -10.25 9.64
C ALA A 160 12.47 -10.87 10.01
N ASP A 161 13.55 -10.31 9.49
CA ASP A 161 14.90 -10.84 9.72
C ASP A 161 15.33 -10.66 11.18
N SER A 162 15.17 -9.46 11.75
CA SER A 162 15.52 -9.21 13.15
C SER A 162 14.66 -10.01 14.14
N VAL A 163 13.37 -10.21 13.82
CA VAL A 163 12.49 -11.08 14.63
C VAL A 163 12.89 -12.54 14.50
N ARG A 164 13.29 -13.01 13.30
CA ARG A 164 13.73 -14.38 13.07
C ARG A 164 15.06 -14.68 13.79
N GLU A 165 16.01 -13.75 13.71
CA GLU A 165 17.39 -13.96 14.15
C GLU A 165 17.62 -13.65 15.62
N SER A 166 16.99 -12.60 16.14
CA SER A 166 17.22 -12.09 17.49
C SER A 166 15.98 -11.96 18.37
N ASN A 167 14.79 -12.32 17.88
CA ASN A 167 13.52 -12.10 18.57
C ASN A 167 13.24 -10.62 18.88
N GLN A 168 13.71 -9.71 18.04
CA GLN A 168 13.56 -8.28 18.24
C GLN A 168 12.91 -7.59 17.04
N ILE A 169 11.99 -6.68 17.29
CA ILE A 169 11.58 -5.68 16.34
C ILE A 169 12.57 -4.52 16.46
N ARG A 170 13.38 -4.28 15.43
CA ARG A 170 14.38 -3.21 15.40
C ARG A 170 13.93 -2.13 14.43
N LEU A 171 13.38 -1.03 14.96
CA LEU A 171 12.90 0.11 14.17
C LEU A 171 13.20 1.42 14.91
N PRO A 172 13.45 2.54 14.19
CA PRO A 172 13.76 3.83 14.78
C PRO A 172 12.50 4.65 15.10
N PHE A 173 11.49 4.06 15.76
CA PHE A 173 10.19 4.69 15.96
C PHE A 173 9.98 5.32 17.34
N GLY A 174 10.92 5.09 18.27
CA GLY A 174 10.81 5.58 19.66
C GLY A 174 9.50 5.13 20.30
N GLU A 175 8.89 6.00 21.06
CA GLU A 175 7.59 5.79 21.72
C GLU A 175 6.39 6.18 20.84
N GLY A 176 6.62 6.52 19.57
CA GLY A 176 5.58 6.96 18.65
C GLY A 176 4.53 5.87 18.41
N LYS A 177 3.26 6.27 18.45
CA LYS A 177 2.14 5.40 18.15
C LYS A 177 1.87 5.35 16.65
N THR A 178 1.32 4.24 16.20
CA THR A 178 0.93 4.00 14.81
C THR A 178 -0.19 2.97 14.74
N SER A 179 -0.98 3.02 13.67
CA SER A 179 -2.12 2.11 13.43
C SER A 179 -1.94 1.36 12.11
N PRO A 180 -0.98 0.42 12.00
CA PRO A 180 -0.69 -0.26 10.74
C PRO A 180 -1.90 -1.06 10.27
N VAL A 181 -2.25 -0.90 8.98
CA VAL A 181 -3.40 -1.54 8.35
C VAL A 181 -2.95 -2.72 7.47
N ALA A 182 -3.69 -3.83 7.54
CA ALA A 182 -3.42 -5.01 6.72
C ALA A 182 -3.71 -4.75 5.23
N VAL A 183 -2.91 -5.32 4.36
CA VAL A 183 -3.13 -5.27 2.90
C VAL A 183 -4.50 -5.82 2.51
N GLU A 184 -4.94 -6.90 3.17
CA GLU A 184 -6.27 -7.48 2.94
C GLU A 184 -7.40 -6.48 3.22
N ASP A 185 -7.28 -5.66 4.25
CA ASP A 185 -8.28 -4.66 4.62
C ASP A 185 -8.34 -3.52 3.59
N VAL A 186 -7.18 -3.02 3.18
CA VAL A 186 -7.09 -2.02 2.12
C VAL A 186 -7.68 -2.55 0.82
N ALA A 187 -7.35 -3.79 0.46
CA ALA A 187 -7.86 -4.42 -0.76
C ALA A 187 -9.37 -4.64 -0.71
N ARG A 188 -9.95 -5.01 0.46
CA ARG A 188 -11.41 -5.13 0.65
C ARG A 188 -12.11 -3.80 0.38
N VAL A 189 -11.59 -2.71 0.95
CA VAL A 189 -12.12 -1.36 0.71
C VAL A 189 -12.06 -1.01 -0.78
N ILE A 190 -10.90 -1.17 -1.41
CA ILE A 190 -10.74 -0.86 -2.85
C ILE A 190 -11.71 -1.69 -3.71
N ALA A 191 -11.89 -2.98 -3.39
CA ALA A 191 -12.83 -3.84 -4.12
C ALA A 191 -14.28 -3.33 -3.99
N VAL A 192 -14.72 -2.89 -2.81
CA VAL A 192 -16.05 -2.26 -2.61
C VAL A 192 -16.19 -1.01 -3.48
N LEU A 193 -15.20 -0.13 -3.45
CA LEU A 193 -15.21 1.11 -4.22
C LEU A 193 -15.24 0.87 -5.74
N LEU A 194 -14.55 -0.15 -6.24
CA LEU A 194 -14.55 -0.50 -7.67
C LEU A 194 -15.85 -1.14 -8.15
N VAL A 195 -16.52 -1.89 -7.27
CA VAL A 195 -17.79 -2.58 -7.60
C VAL A 195 -18.99 -1.64 -7.58
N ASN A 196 -19.01 -0.68 -6.67
CA ASN A 196 -20.09 0.31 -6.54
C ASN A 196 -19.53 1.72 -6.30
N PRO A 197 -18.90 2.36 -7.31
CA PRO A 197 -18.14 3.58 -7.11
C PRO A 197 -19.00 4.84 -6.88
N GLN A 198 -20.22 4.90 -7.44
CA GLN A 198 -21.00 6.14 -7.52
C GLN A 198 -21.24 6.84 -6.17
N PRO A 199 -21.58 6.16 -5.06
CA PRO A 199 -21.76 6.81 -3.77
C PRO A 199 -20.48 7.38 -3.15
N HIS A 200 -19.31 7.06 -3.76
CA HIS A 200 -17.99 7.33 -3.20
C HIS A 200 -17.20 8.37 -3.97
N ILE A 201 -17.64 8.76 -5.17
CA ILE A 201 -16.95 9.76 -6.00
C ILE A 201 -16.76 11.08 -5.23
N GLY A 202 -15.53 11.61 -5.30
CA GLY A 202 -15.14 12.85 -4.61
C GLY A 202 -14.85 12.65 -3.11
N LYS A 203 -14.93 11.43 -2.59
CA LYS A 203 -14.63 11.15 -1.17
C LYS A 203 -13.19 10.73 -0.95
N ILE A 204 -12.74 10.94 0.30
CA ILE A 204 -11.45 10.53 0.81
C ILE A 204 -11.70 9.57 1.96
N TYR A 205 -11.04 8.42 1.95
CA TYR A 205 -11.12 7.41 3.00
C TYR A 205 -9.78 7.19 3.67
N HIS A 206 -9.78 7.20 5.00
CA HIS A 206 -8.60 6.97 5.84
C HIS A 206 -8.62 5.54 6.38
N LEU A 207 -7.65 4.73 5.99
CA LEU A 207 -7.65 3.32 6.39
C LEU A 207 -6.59 3.08 7.47
N THR A 208 -7.06 2.62 8.64
CA THR A 208 -6.21 2.29 9.78
C THR A 208 -6.41 0.84 10.19
N GLY A 209 -5.42 0.29 10.90
CA GLY A 209 -5.60 -0.93 11.68
C GLY A 209 -6.55 -0.71 12.86
N PRO A 210 -6.82 -1.75 13.66
CA PRO A 210 -7.81 -1.69 14.73
C PRO A 210 -7.36 -0.89 15.95
N GLN A 211 -6.08 -0.56 16.06
CA GLN A 211 -5.49 0.11 17.21
C GLN A 211 -4.33 1.01 16.79
N SER A 212 -4.13 2.13 17.51
CA SER A 212 -2.94 2.97 17.39
C SER A 212 -2.13 2.83 18.66
N GLU A 213 -0.99 2.14 18.56
CA GLU A 213 -0.14 1.81 19.71
C GLU A 213 1.35 1.93 19.36
N ASN A 214 2.22 1.90 20.39
CA ASN A 214 3.66 1.96 20.20
C ASN A 214 4.27 0.58 19.87
N MET A 215 5.55 0.55 19.55
CA MET A 215 6.23 -0.69 19.16
C MET A 215 6.38 -1.72 20.30
N HIS A 216 6.33 -1.31 21.56
CA HIS A 216 6.32 -2.25 22.69
C HIS A 216 5.03 -3.06 22.71
N PHE A 217 3.89 -2.42 22.45
CA PHE A 217 2.62 -3.12 22.29
C PHE A 217 2.67 -4.10 21.11
N TYR A 218 3.17 -3.68 19.96
CA TYR A 218 3.28 -4.57 18.79
C TYR A 218 4.23 -5.75 19.03
N ALA A 219 5.32 -5.57 19.75
CA ALA A 219 6.20 -6.66 20.16
C ALA A 219 5.47 -7.70 21.03
N GLN A 220 4.57 -7.26 21.93
CA GLN A 220 3.72 -8.17 22.70
C GLN A 220 2.74 -8.93 21.81
N GLU A 221 2.13 -8.26 20.83
CA GLU A 221 1.22 -8.90 19.87
C GLU A 221 1.93 -9.94 18.98
N TYR A 222 3.18 -9.63 18.55
CA TYR A 222 4.05 -10.61 17.87
C TYR A 222 4.36 -11.80 18.79
N SER A 223 4.67 -11.54 20.07
CA SER A 223 4.95 -12.61 21.05
C SER A 223 3.78 -13.57 21.19
N LYS A 224 2.55 -13.04 21.33
CA LYS A 224 1.32 -13.83 21.41
C LYS A 224 1.05 -14.62 20.12
N ALA A 225 1.34 -14.02 18.96
CA ALA A 225 1.11 -14.65 17.67
C ALA A 225 2.11 -15.78 17.38
N LEU A 226 3.38 -15.59 17.77
CA LEU A 226 4.49 -16.51 17.46
C LEU A 226 4.81 -17.52 18.59
N GLY A 227 4.16 -17.38 19.75
CA GLY A 227 4.37 -18.28 20.91
C GLY A 227 5.76 -18.19 21.53
N ARG A 228 6.46 -17.05 21.35
CA ARG A 228 7.81 -16.80 21.92
C ARG A 228 7.96 -15.32 22.23
N THR A 229 8.83 -14.96 23.18
CA THR A 229 9.04 -13.57 23.59
C THR A 229 9.72 -12.78 22.46
N ILE A 230 9.04 -11.74 21.99
CA ILE A 230 9.56 -10.73 21.07
C ILE A 230 9.64 -9.41 21.82
N THR A 231 10.72 -8.66 21.65
CA THR A 231 10.94 -7.38 22.27
C THR A 231 11.09 -6.28 21.20
N PHE A 232 10.87 -5.02 21.59
CA PHE A 232 11.18 -3.88 20.74
C PHE A 232 12.53 -3.29 21.13
N GLN A 233 13.35 -2.98 20.12
CA GLN A 233 14.58 -2.24 20.26
C GLN A 233 14.48 -0.96 19.41
N ASP A 234 14.38 0.18 20.06
CA ASP A 234 14.53 1.46 19.38
C ASP A 234 15.99 1.65 18.94
N ILE A 235 16.18 2.03 17.67
CA ILE A 235 17.49 2.26 17.09
C ILE A 235 17.59 3.68 16.55
N PRO A 236 18.78 4.28 16.44
CA PRO A 236 18.93 5.62 15.86
C PRO A 236 18.56 5.62 14.36
N VAL A 237 17.96 6.71 13.87
CA VAL A 237 17.52 6.85 12.47
C VAL A 237 18.69 6.80 11.49
N GLU A 238 19.78 7.53 11.76
CA GLU A 238 20.90 7.63 10.81
C GLU A 238 21.67 6.30 10.61
N PRO A 239 22.04 5.52 11.65
CA PRO A 239 22.60 4.19 11.45
C PRO A 239 21.66 3.25 10.69
N TRP A 240 20.35 3.28 10.97
CA TRP A 240 19.37 2.48 10.25
C TRP A 240 19.26 2.90 8.78
N ARG A 241 19.32 4.19 8.49
CA ARG A 241 19.35 4.73 7.13
C ARG A 241 20.57 4.22 6.36
N ALA A 242 21.75 4.22 6.98
CA ALA A 242 22.97 3.69 6.38
C ALA A 242 22.85 2.18 6.09
N GLU A 243 22.34 1.40 7.03
CA GLU A 243 22.07 -0.04 6.86
C GLU A 243 21.15 -0.32 5.66
N LEU A 244 20.07 0.45 5.49
CA LEU A 244 19.17 0.30 4.34
C LEU A 244 19.86 0.59 3.00
N LEU A 245 20.76 1.58 2.95
CA LEU A 245 21.57 1.88 1.75
C LEU A 245 22.57 0.77 1.46
N GLU A 246 23.21 0.21 2.47
CA GLU A 246 24.14 -0.92 2.33
C GLU A 246 23.43 -2.17 1.81
N HIS A 247 22.16 -2.39 2.19
CA HIS A 247 21.30 -3.44 1.63
C HIS A 247 20.80 -3.14 0.20
N GLY A 248 21.27 -2.05 -0.42
CA GLY A 248 20.98 -1.72 -1.81
C GLY A 248 19.58 -1.14 -2.08
N LEU A 249 18.88 -0.63 -1.04
CA LEU A 249 17.61 0.05 -1.26
C LEU A 249 17.84 1.38 -1.99
N PRO A 250 16.95 1.76 -2.94
CA PRO A 250 17.06 3.03 -3.64
C PRO A 250 17.04 4.24 -2.68
N VAL A 251 17.89 5.23 -2.93
CA VAL A 251 18.02 6.44 -2.10
C VAL A 251 16.66 7.13 -1.85
N HIS A 252 15.82 7.22 -2.90
CA HIS A 252 14.48 7.80 -2.79
C HIS A 252 13.62 7.06 -1.74
N LEU A 253 13.64 5.73 -1.76
CA LEU A 253 12.93 4.90 -0.79
C LEU A 253 13.51 5.07 0.62
N VAL A 254 14.83 5.03 0.76
CA VAL A 254 15.50 5.19 2.06
C VAL A 254 15.19 6.55 2.69
N ASN A 255 15.23 7.63 1.92
CA ASN A 255 14.84 8.96 2.40
C ASN A 255 13.36 9.00 2.85
N HIS A 256 12.48 8.33 2.12
CA HIS A 256 11.09 8.19 2.52
C HIS A 256 10.94 7.44 3.85
N LEU A 257 11.59 6.30 4.01
CA LEU A 257 11.57 5.47 5.22
C LEU A 257 12.13 6.22 6.44
N ALA A 258 13.27 6.93 6.28
CA ALA A 258 13.86 7.74 7.35
C ALA A 258 12.90 8.86 7.79
N THR A 259 12.28 9.57 6.85
CA THR A 259 11.26 10.58 7.19
C THR A 259 10.05 9.96 7.91
N MET A 260 9.61 8.76 7.50
CA MET A 260 8.54 8.06 8.20
C MET A 260 8.92 7.73 9.64
N ALA A 261 10.17 7.34 9.89
CA ALA A 261 10.67 7.09 11.24
C ALA A 261 10.62 8.37 12.11
N ASP A 262 11.10 9.49 11.58
CA ASP A 262 11.03 10.79 12.28
C ASP A 262 9.57 11.20 12.60
N LEU A 263 8.66 10.98 11.65
CA LEU A 263 7.24 11.27 11.85
C LEU A 263 6.58 10.34 12.88
N HIS A 264 7.01 9.06 12.97
CA HIS A 264 6.57 8.17 14.05
C HIS A 264 7.04 8.70 15.42
N ARG A 265 8.33 9.03 15.54
CA ARG A 265 8.89 9.61 16.78
C ARG A 265 8.17 10.91 17.19
N ALA A 266 7.73 11.70 16.22
CA ALA A 266 6.94 12.91 16.43
C ALA A 266 5.44 12.67 16.68
N GLY A 267 4.98 11.42 16.80
CA GLY A 267 3.58 11.06 17.04
C GLY A 267 2.63 11.36 15.86
N ARG A 268 3.16 11.58 14.66
CA ARG A 268 2.37 11.95 13.47
C ARG A 268 1.57 10.78 12.88
N TYR A 269 1.82 9.55 13.32
CA TYR A 269 1.10 8.33 12.91
C TYR A 269 0.07 7.83 13.94
N ASP A 270 -0.11 8.56 15.06
CA ASP A 270 -1.15 8.27 16.05
C ASP A 270 -2.53 8.69 15.52
N ARG A 271 -3.18 7.81 14.78
CA ARG A 271 -4.42 8.07 14.06
C ARG A 271 -5.32 6.87 13.99
N MET A 272 -6.61 7.11 14.02
CA MET A 272 -7.66 6.09 13.91
C MET A 272 -8.77 6.55 12.97
N SER A 273 -9.40 5.58 12.30
CA SER A 273 -10.58 5.75 11.47
C SER A 273 -11.40 4.47 11.47
N ASP A 274 -12.71 4.61 11.32
CA ASP A 274 -13.65 3.50 11.20
C ASP A 274 -13.98 3.16 9.72
N ASP A 275 -13.32 3.78 8.74
CA ASP A 275 -13.66 3.65 7.33
C ASP A 275 -13.56 2.20 6.81
N VAL A 276 -12.63 1.38 7.33
CA VAL A 276 -12.55 -0.04 6.96
C VAL A 276 -13.83 -0.77 7.35
N LEU A 277 -14.29 -0.59 8.58
CA LEU A 277 -15.53 -1.19 9.07
C LEU A 277 -16.76 -0.63 8.34
N ALA A 278 -16.84 0.69 8.20
CA ALA A 278 -17.97 1.37 7.58
C ALA A 278 -18.19 0.94 6.11
N LEU A 279 -17.09 0.76 5.35
CA LEU A 279 -17.16 0.40 3.94
C LEU A 279 -17.33 -1.11 3.71
N THR A 280 -16.73 -1.93 4.54
CA THR A 280 -16.67 -3.39 4.29
C THR A 280 -17.62 -4.22 5.16
N GLY A 281 -18.22 -3.62 6.19
CA GLY A 281 -19.01 -4.31 7.20
C GLY A 281 -18.20 -5.23 8.11
N LYS A 282 -16.87 -5.25 7.96
CA LYS A 282 -15.94 -6.06 8.75
C LYS A 282 -14.79 -5.18 9.25
N GLY A 283 -14.49 -5.25 10.55
CA GLY A 283 -13.37 -4.53 11.13
C GLY A 283 -12.02 -4.91 10.52
N PRO A 284 -10.99 -4.06 10.70
CA PRO A 284 -9.64 -4.38 10.27
C PRO A 284 -9.04 -5.54 11.04
N LEU A 285 -8.14 -6.29 10.40
CA LEU A 285 -7.43 -7.42 11.00
C LEU A 285 -6.52 -6.94 12.14
N SER A 286 -6.47 -7.72 13.21
CA SER A 286 -5.52 -7.50 14.30
C SER A 286 -4.08 -7.84 13.86
N VAL A 287 -3.10 -7.25 14.55
CA VAL A 287 -1.69 -7.58 14.34
C VAL A 287 -1.41 -9.07 14.52
N GLN A 288 -2.02 -9.70 15.53
CA GLN A 288 -1.87 -11.14 15.75
C GLN A 288 -2.34 -11.96 14.55
N GLU A 289 -3.49 -11.61 13.96
CA GLU A 289 -4.00 -12.32 12.77
C GLU A 289 -3.05 -12.18 11.58
N VAL A 290 -2.53 -10.97 11.33
CA VAL A 290 -1.59 -10.72 10.24
C VAL A 290 -0.27 -11.46 10.46
N VAL A 291 0.27 -11.42 11.68
CA VAL A 291 1.52 -12.13 12.03
C VAL A 291 1.35 -13.64 11.90
N ARG A 292 0.23 -14.23 12.39
CA ARG A 292 -0.04 -15.67 12.23
C ARG A 292 -0.15 -16.09 10.77
N LYS A 293 -0.84 -15.30 9.94
CA LYS A 293 -0.93 -15.56 8.47
C LYS A 293 0.45 -15.55 7.79
N ASN A 294 1.41 -14.84 8.36
CA ASN A 294 2.77 -14.70 7.84
C ASN A 294 3.84 -15.39 8.69
N ALA A 295 3.46 -16.32 9.57
CA ALA A 295 4.35 -16.93 10.54
C ALA A 295 5.62 -17.56 9.93
N ALA A 296 5.54 -18.12 8.72
CA ALA A 296 6.66 -18.69 8.01
C ALA A 296 7.82 -17.70 7.77
N ARG A 297 7.55 -16.38 7.71
CA ARG A 297 8.59 -15.35 7.55
C ARG A 297 9.49 -15.20 8.78
N PHE A 298 8.98 -15.62 9.95
CA PHE A 298 9.64 -15.47 11.25
C PHE A 298 10.26 -16.76 11.76
N THR A 299 10.16 -17.87 11.01
CA THR A 299 10.81 -19.14 11.35
C THR A 299 12.14 -19.24 10.60
N SER A 300 13.18 -19.71 11.27
CA SER A 300 14.41 -20.12 10.59
C SER A 300 14.06 -21.22 9.60
N SER A 301 14.47 -21.06 8.34
CA SER A 301 14.55 -22.23 7.46
C SER A 301 15.41 -23.24 8.21
N ALA A 302 14.88 -24.39 8.57
CA ALA A 302 15.72 -25.49 9.02
C ALA A 302 16.79 -25.63 7.94
N LYS A 303 18.05 -25.33 8.26
CA LYS A 303 19.17 -25.77 7.43
C LYS A 303 19.00 -27.28 7.41
N GLU A 304 18.65 -27.81 6.25
CA GLU A 304 18.81 -29.25 6.01
C GLU A 304 20.24 -29.58 6.36
N ALA A 305 20.38 -30.43 7.43
CA ALA A 305 21.64 -30.95 7.90
C ALA A 305 22.10 -32.06 6.95
#